data_c5aa8b3d9681e0976206041d87845265
#
_entry.id   c5aa8b3d9681e0976206041d87845265
#
_cell.length_a   1.000
_cell.length_b   1.000
_cell.length_c   1.000
_cell.angle_alpha   90.00
_cell.angle_beta   90.00
_cell.angle_gamma   90.00
#
_symmetry.space_group_name_H-M   'P 1'
#
loop_
_entity.id
_entity.type
_entity.pdbx_description
1 polymer ?
#
loop_
_entity_poly.entity_id
_entity_poly.type
_entity_poly.pdbx_seq_one_letter_code
_entity_poly.pdbx_strand_id
1 'polypeptide(L)'
;LYLSQGKTESVKALGVQLGRFVLVFCCDETFDFQAMGRIFVGLCQVGAWGCFDEFNRLEERILSAVSQQVQSIQQGLASLAKNPNTEIELVGKNLKINKNIGVFCTNLIHTKFM
;
A
#
# COMPACT_ATOMS: atom_id res chain seq x y z
N LEU A 1 8.41 -4.29 1.29
CA LEU A 1 7.46 -3.21 1.52
C LEU A 1 7.68 -2.45 2.81
N TYR A 2 8.64 -2.90 3.59
CA TYR A 2 8.97 -2.29 4.86
C TYR A 2 10.20 -1.39 4.70
N LEU A 3 10.09 -0.15 5.20
CA LEU A 3 11.19 0.80 5.18
C LEU A 3 11.43 1.33 6.58
N SER A 4 12.69 1.53 6.91
CA SER A 4 13.06 2.18 8.16
C SER A 4 12.86 3.69 8.04
N GLN A 5 13.00 4.36 9.19
CA GLN A 5 12.84 5.81 9.27
C GLN A 5 13.78 6.52 8.30
N GLY A 6 13.30 7.58 7.68
CA GLY A 6 14.11 8.42 6.80
C GLY A 6 14.24 7.92 5.37
N LYS A 7 13.44 6.90 4.98
CA LYS A 7 13.55 6.31 3.65
C LYS A 7 12.56 6.84 2.63
N THR A 8 11.67 7.75 3.03
CA THR A 8 10.66 8.30 2.12
C THR A 8 11.30 8.95 0.89
N GLU A 9 12.35 9.73 1.10
CA GLU A 9 13.04 10.40 -0.01
C GLU A 9 13.70 9.39 -0.94
N SER A 10 14.21 8.30 -0.41
CA SER A 10 14.81 7.24 -1.23
C SER A 10 13.78 6.57 -2.12
N VAL A 11 12.58 6.31 -1.59
CA VAL A 11 11.49 5.73 -2.37
C VAL A 11 11.05 6.67 -3.48
N LYS A 12 10.94 7.97 -3.18
CA LYS A 12 10.56 8.95 -4.18
C LYS A 12 11.58 9.02 -5.31
N ALA A 13 12.86 9.06 -4.96
CA ALA A 13 13.94 9.10 -5.95
C ALA A 13 13.95 7.86 -6.83
N LEU A 14 13.77 6.69 -6.21
CA LEU A 14 13.73 5.42 -6.96
C LEU A 14 12.53 5.38 -7.90
N GLY A 15 11.37 5.83 -7.43
CA GLY A 15 10.17 5.87 -8.23
C GLY A 15 10.35 6.71 -9.47
N VAL A 16 10.96 7.90 -9.31
CA VAL A 16 11.21 8.79 -10.45
C VAL A 16 12.14 8.11 -11.45
N GLN A 17 13.19 7.46 -10.97
CA GLN A 17 14.14 6.78 -11.86
C GLN A 17 13.49 5.65 -12.64
N LEU A 18 12.52 4.96 -12.03
CA LEU A 18 11.83 3.85 -12.67
C LEU A 18 10.60 4.29 -13.46
N GLY A 19 10.32 5.59 -13.53
CA GLY A 19 9.14 6.09 -14.21
C GLY A 19 7.84 5.78 -13.50
N ARG A 20 7.89 5.58 -12.18
CA ARG A 20 6.70 5.28 -11.38
C ARG A 20 6.10 6.55 -10.79
N PHE A 21 4.79 6.57 -10.67
CA PHE A 21 4.10 7.65 -10.01
C PHE A 21 4.09 7.36 -8.51
N VAL A 22 4.71 8.22 -7.72
CA VAL A 22 4.83 8.03 -6.27
C VAL A 22 3.96 9.04 -5.55
N LEU A 23 3.07 8.53 -4.69
CA LEU A 23 2.23 9.35 -3.82
C LEU A 23 2.65 9.13 -2.38
N VAL A 24 2.83 10.21 -1.64
CA VAL A 24 3.23 10.15 -0.24
C VAL A 24 2.07 10.56 0.64
N PHE A 25 1.75 9.72 1.61
CA PHE A 25 0.68 9.97 2.57
C PHE A 25 1.29 10.02 3.96
N CYS A 26 1.01 11.08 4.70
CA CYS A 26 1.42 11.18 6.10
C CYS A 26 0.29 10.62 6.96
N CYS A 27 0.54 9.50 7.61
CA CYS A 27 -0.45 8.84 8.44
C CYS A 27 -0.55 9.53 9.80
N ASP A 28 -1.77 9.61 10.33
CA ASP A 28 -2.00 10.16 11.66
C ASP A 28 -3.23 9.50 12.27
N GLU A 29 -3.61 9.97 13.45
CA GLU A 29 -4.73 9.40 14.21
C GLU A 29 -6.08 9.62 13.53
N THR A 30 -6.15 10.55 12.58
CA THR A 30 -7.40 10.85 11.87
C THR A 30 -7.65 9.95 10.66
N PHE A 31 -6.65 9.19 10.23
CA PHE A 31 -6.87 8.22 9.15
C PHE A 31 -7.80 7.11 9.65
N ASP A 32 -8.88 6.87 8.90
CA ASP A 32 -9.80 5.80 9.23
C ASP A 32 -9.70 4.68 8.20
N PHE A 33 -10.42 3.62 8.46
CA PHE A 33 -10.42 2.43 7.61
C PHE A 33 -10.92 2.74 6.19
N GLN A 34 -11.94 3.57 6.07
CA GLN A 34 -12.51 3.90 4.76
C GLN A 34 -11.56 4.74 3.94
N ALA A 35 -10.88 5.70 4.57
CA ALA A 35 -9.91 6.53 3.86
C ALA A 35 -8.76 5.68 3.33
N MET A 36 -8.23 4.79 4.15
CA MET A 36 -7.15 3.88 3.73
C MET A 36 -7.62 2.96 2.60
N GLY A 37 -8.85 2.45 2.71
CA GLY A 37 -9.40 1.59 1.69
C GLY A 37 -9.51 2.27 0.34
N ARG A 38 -9.96 3.51 0.31
CA ARG A 38 -10.05 4.27 -0.94
C ARG A 38 -8.69 4.53 -1.56
N ILE A 39 -7.70 4.82 -0.72
CA ILE A 39 -6.34 5.02 -1.19
C ILE A 39 -5.81 3.74 -1.84
N PHE A 40 -5.99 2.59 -1.20
CA PHE A 40 -5.52 1.32 -1.75
C PHE A 40 -6.24 0.95 -3.05
N VAL A 41 -7.54 1.19 -3.13
CA VAL A 41 -8.29 0.95 -4.37
C VAL A 41 -7.71 1.81 -5.50
N GLY A 42 -7.47 3.09 -5.24
CA GLY A 42 -6.88 3.97 -6.23
C GLY A 42 -5.50 3.52 -6.68
N LEU A 43 -4.65 3.15 -5.73
CA LEU A 43 -3.31 2.66 -6.05
C LEU A 43 -3.35 1.41 -6.92
N CYS A 44 -4.24 0.47 -6.58
CA CYS A 44 -4.38 -0.77 -7.35
C CYS A 44 -4.83 -0.52 -8.78
N GLN A 45 -5.74 0.42 -8.98
CA GLN A 45 -6.27 0.71 -10.31
C GLN A 45 -5.26 1.45 -11.18
N VAL A 46 -4.54 2.40 -10.60
CA VAL A 46 -3.61 3.25 -11.34
C VAL A 46 -2.24 2.59 -11.48
N GLY A 47 -1.86 1.75 -10.53
CA GLY A 47 -0.52 1.16 -10.51
C GLY A 47 0.53 2.12 -9.96
N ALA A 48 0.12 3.03 -9.09
CA ALA A 48 1.03 3.99 -8.46
C ALA A 48 1.72 3.36 -7.25
N TRP A 49 2.82 3.98 -6.84
CA TRP A 49 3.51 3.64 -5.61
C TRP A 49 2.95 4.51 -4.50
N GLY A 50 2.45 3.89 -3.43
CA GLY A 50 2.01 4.59 -2.24
C GLY A 50 3.06 4.48 -1.14
N CYS A 51 3.52 5.62 -0.63
CA CYS A 51 4.46 5.67 0.48
C CYS A 51 3.72 6.23 1.69
N PHE A 52 3.57 5.41 2.72
CA PHE A 52 2.84 5.77 3.94
C PHE A 52 3.84 6.10 5.03
N ASP A 53 4.01 7.40 5.28
CA ASP A 53 4.94 7.91 6.26
C ASP A 53 4.28 7.95 7.64
N GLU A 54 5.07 7.81 8.68
CA GLU A 54 4.59 7.83 10.07
C GLU A 54 3.52 6.76 10.33
N PHE A 55 3.74 5.57 9.78
CA PHE A 55 2.74 4.50 9.82
C PHE A 55 2.44 4.03 11.25
N ASN A 56 3.40 4.17 12.14
CA ASN A 56 3.26 3.80 13.55
C ASN A 56 2.25 4.68 14.31
N ARG A 57 1.82 5.80 13.73
CA ARG A 57 0.86 6.70 14.37
C ARG A 57 -0.58 6.25 14.20
N LEU A 58 -0.84 5.26 13.36
CA LEU A 58 -2.18 4.72 13.17
C LEU A 58 -2.61 3.91 14.39
N GLU A 59 -3.92 3.96 14.71
CA GLU A 59 -4.48 3.11 15.75
C GLU A 59 -4.29 1.62 15.40
N GLU A 60 -4.15 0.79 16.42
CA GLU A 60 -3.86 -0.62 16.23
C GLU A 60 -4.94 -1.33 15.40
N ARG A 61 -6.21 -0.99 15.61
CA ARG A 61 -7.29 -1.60 14.82
C ARG A 61 -7.18 -1.23 13.35
N ILE A 62 -6.72 -0.01 13.06
CA ILE A 62 -6.52 0.44 11.68
C ILE A 62 -5.31 -0.28 11.08
N LEU A 63 -4.25 -0.44 11.86
CA LEU A 63 -3.07 -1.21 11.42
C LEU A 63 -3.45 -2.62 11.03
N SER A 64 -4.27 -3.30 11.82
CA SER A 64 -4.71 -4.66 11.53
C SER A 64 -5.53 -4.73 10.25
N ALA A 65 -6.44 -3.79 10.07
CA ALA A 65 -7.27 -3.74 8.87
C ALA A 65 -6.45 -3.46 7.62
N VAL A 66 -5.50 -2.53 7.72
CA VAL A 66 -4.60 -2.20 6.62
C VAL A 66 -3.70 -3.39 6.28
N SER A 67 -3.26 -4.12 7.31
CA SER A 67 -2.46 -5.34 7.12
C SER A 67 -3.20 -6.35 6.24
N GLN A 68 -4.49 -6.56 6.49
CA GLN A 68 -5.28 -7.48 5.67
C GLN A 68 -5.39 -7.00 4.23
N GLN A 69 -5.55 -5.69 4.03
CA GLN A 69 -5.64 -5.13 2.68
C GLN A 69 -4.31 -5.30 1.93
N VAL A 70 -3.19 -5.06 2.61
CA VAL A 70 -1.88 -5.24 2.00
C VAL A 70 -1.66 -6.70 1.62
N GLN A 71 -2.08 -7.64 2.49
CA GLN A 71 -1.98 -9.06 2.17
C GLN A 71 -2.81 -9.42 0.94
N SER A 72 -4.03 -8.88 0.82
CA SER A 72 -4.87 -9.11 -0.34
C SER A 72 -4.19 -8.63 -1.62
N ILE A 73 -3.55 -7.46 -1.56
CA ILE A 73 -2.81 -6.92 -2.69
C ILE A 73 -1.63 -7.82 -3.05
N GLN A 74 -0.87 -8.27 -2.05
CA GLN A 74 0.28 -9.14 -2.29
C GLN A 74 -0.13 -10.47 -2.91
N GLN A 75 -1.20 -11.06 -2.39
CA GLN A 75 -1.73 -12.31 -2.95
C GLN A 75 -2.25 -12.11 -4.37
N GLY A 76 -2.90 -10.98 -4.62
CA GLY A 76 -3.37 -10.64 -5.95
C GLY A 76 -2.23 -10.48 -6.94
N LEU A 77 -1.14 -9.84 -6.53
CA LEU A 77 0.04 -9.68 -7.38
C LEU A 77 0.67 -11.03 -7.70
N ALA A 78 0.76 -11.92 -6.72
CA ALA A 78 1.29 -13.26 -6.92
C ALA A 78 0.43 -14.06 -7.91
N SER A 79 -0.90 -13.94 -7.78
CA SER A 79 -1.84 -14.61 -8.69
C SER A 79 -1.82 -13.99 -10.08
N LEU A 80 -1.61 -12.68 -10.17
CA LEU A 80 -1.57 -11.97 -11.44
C LEU A 80 -0.44 -12.46 -12.33
N ALA A 81 0.67 -12.90 -11.73
CA ALA A 81 1.78 -13.47 -12.47
C ALA A 81 1.37 -14.73 -13.24
N LYS A 82 0.37 -15.46 -12.72
CA LYS A 82 -0.13 -16.70 -13.34
C LYS A 82 -1.37 -16.48 -14.19
N ASN A 83 -2.21 -15.49 -13.83
CA ASN A 83 -3.47 -15.23 -14.51
C ASN A 83 -3.65 -13.73 -14.68
N PRO A 84 -3.53 -13.19 -15.90
CA PRO A 84 -3.62 -11.74 -16.13
C PRO A 84 -5.01 -11.16 -15.87
N ASN A 85 -6.02 -11.99 -15.69
CA ASN A 85 -7.39 -11.55 -15.40
C ASN A 85 -7.70 -11.59 -13.91
N THR A 86 -6.70 -11.72 -13.06
CA THR A 86 -6.88 -11.78 -11.61
C THR A 86 -7.54 -10.51 -11.09
N GLU A 87 -8.55 -10.70 -10.26
CA GLU A 87 -9.21 -9.62 -9.53
C GLU A 87 -9.04 -9.84 -8.04
N ILE A 88 -9.04 -8.74 -7.29
CA ILE A 88 -9.02 -8.80 -5.83
C ILE A 88 -10.21 -8.03 -5.28
N GLU A 89 -10.57 -8.33 -4.04
CA GLU A 89 -11.62 -7.59 -3.34
C GLU A 89 -10.98 -6.69 -2.30
N LEU A 90 -11.26 -5.39 -2.39
CA LEU A 90 -10.88 -4.40 -1.39
C LEU A 90 -12.10 -3.57 -1.04
N VAL A 91 -12.36 -3.42 0.24
CA VAL A 91 -13.49 -2.65 0.80
C VAL A 91 -14.82 -2.95 0.09
N GLY A 92 -15.07 -4.24 -0.16
CA GLY A 92 -16.30 -4.69 -0.78
C GLY A 92 -16.37 -4.49 -2.27
N LYS A 93 -15.30 -4.10 -2.93
CA LYS A 93 -15.24 -3.90 -4.37
C LYS A 93 -14.29 -4.90 -5.00
N ASN A 94 -14.72 -5.52 -6.09
CA ASN A 94 -13.86 -6.34 -6.92
C ASN A 94 -13.20 -5.47 -7.97
N LEU A 95 -11.89 -5.54 -8.08
CA LEU A 95 -11.15 -4.71 -9.03
C LEU A 95 -9.96 -5.48 -9.59
N LYS A 96 -9.56 -5.07 -10.78
CA LYS A 96 -8.34 -5.58 -11.39
C LYS A 96 -7.15 -4.83 -10.83
N ILE A 97 -6.11 -5.57 -10.50
CA ILE A 97 -4.91 -5.00 -9.92
C ILE A 97 -3.90 -4.70 -11.01
N ASN A 98 -3.33 -3.49 -10.96
CA ASN A 98 -2.25 -3.12 -11.87
C ASN A 98 -0.94 -3.64 -11.30
N LYS A 99 -0.18 -4.35 -12.12
CA LYS A 99 1.08 -5.00 -11.69
C LYS A 99 2.13 -4.00 -11.21
N ASN A 100 1.98 -2.73 -11.52
CA ASN A 100 2.96 -1.71 -11.18
C ASN A 100 2.75 -1.09 -9.79
N ILE A 101 1.74 -1.54 -9.06
CA ILE A 101 1.48 -1.03 -7.72
C ILE A 101 2.63 -1.34 -6.78
N GLY A 102 2.94 -0.41 -5.89
CA GLY A 102 3.88 -0.62 -4.81
C GLY A 102 3.37 0.05 -3.54
N VAL A 103 3.58 -0.60 -2.41
CA VAL A 103 3.20 -0.06 -1.10
C VAL A 103 4.42 -0.05 -0.20
N PHE A 104 4.75 1.11 0.32
CA PHE A 104 5.91 1.32 1.18
C PHE A 104 5.45 2.01 2.46
N CYS A 105 5.93 1.53 3.60
CA CYS A 105 5.58 2.09 4.91
C CYS A 105 6.85 2.48 5.64
N THR A 106 6.85 3.64 6.28
CA THR A 106 7.96 4.08 7.12
C THR A 106 7.56 4.11 8.58
N ASN A 107 8.55 4.03 9.46
CA ASN A 107 8.36 4.06 10.91
C ASN A 107 7.50 2.91 11.42
N LEU A 108 7.62 1.74 10.79
CA LEU A 108 6.91 0.54 11.21
C LEU A 108 7.69 -0.12 12.35
N ILE A 109 7.12 -0.06 13.57
CA ILE A 109 7.79 -0.57 14.76
C ILE A 109 7.67 -2.08 14.85
N HIS A 110 6.52 -2.62 14.47
CA HIS A 110 6.24 -4.05 14.54
C HIS A 110 5.97 -4.58 13.16
N THR A 111 6.46 -5.79 12.92
CA THR A 111 6.39 -6.42 11.61
C THR A 111 5.12 -7.24 11.47
N LYS A 112 3.98 -6.64 11.81
CA LYS A 112 2.70 -7.34 11.73
C LYS A 112 2.29 -7.68 10.30
N PHE A 113 2.92 -7.04 9.32
CA PHE A 113 2.67 -7.32 7.92
C PHE A 113 3.45 -8.53 7.40
N MET A 114 4.34 -9.02 8.21
CA MET A 114 5.18 -10.16 7.82
C MET A 114 4.81 -11.43 8.59
#